data_539db6739ffa4d6abc8d78f1653ce47c
#
_entry.id   539db6739ffa4d6abc8d78f1653ce47c
#
_cell.length_a   1.000
_cell.length_b   1.000
_cell.length_c   1.000
_cell.angle_alpha   90.00
_cell.angle_beta   90.00
_cell.angle_gamma   90.00
#
_symmetry.space_group_name_H-M   'P 1'
#
loop_
_entity.id
_entity.type
_entity.pdbx_description
1 polymer ?
#
loop_
_entity_poly.entity_id
_entity_poly.type
_entity_poly.pdbx_seq_one_letter_code
_entity_poly.pdbx_strand_id
1 'polypeptide(L)'
;NLYVNRNQIGAIVASQPFGGEGLSGTGPKAGGPDYVSRFAARSTPPVFGATQSGDGDAAVDYESLRRRLAGWPNAGMPTRSTEFPGPTGESNRLYHVPRPPLLCLGPGAEAAEEQRRQVEALGGAAIVAAGKLEPGALETLPNIGGVLWWGDTGIGRGFARALARRQGPILPLITDSPDRIHANYERHVCVDTTASGGNAQLLASVS
;
A
#
# COMPACT_ATOMS: atom_id res chain seq x y z
N ASN A 1 -11.02 1.36 -8.94
CA ASN A 1 -11.27 2.10 -10.17
C ASN A 1 -12.57 2.87 -10.04
N LEU A 2 -12.59 4.09 -10.56
CA LEU A 2 -13.76 4.95 -10.66
C LEU A 2 -14.01 5.28 -12.13
N TYR A 3 -15.25 5.14 -12.59
CA TYR A 3 -15.68 5.49 -13.94
C TYR A 3 -16.79 6.51 -13.88
N VAL A 4 -16.63 7.61 -14.57
CA VAL A 4 -17.59 8.72 -14.63
C VAL A 4 -18.12 8.80 -16.06
N ASN A 5 -19.45 8.82 -16.22
CA ASN A 5 -20.17 8.87 -17.49
C ASN A 5 -19.90 7.68 -18.44
N ARG A 6 -19.42 6.57 -17.92
CA ARG A 6 -19.30 5.31 -18.69
C ARG A 6 -19.48 4.11 -17.76
N ASN A 7 -19.74 2.95 -18.34
CA ASN A 7 -19.78 1.72 -17.57
C ASN A 7 -18.35 1.22 -17.25
N GLN A 8 -18.24 0.34 -16.26
CA GLN A 8 -16.97 -0.23 -15.81
C GLN A 8 -16.55 -1.49 -16.58
N ILE A 9 -17.33 -1.90 -17.60
CA ILE A 9 -17.05 -3.09 -18.38
C ILE A 9 -16.03 -2.74 -19.47
N GLY A 10 -14.99 -3.56 -19.60
CA GLY A 10 -14.01 -3.42 -20.66
C GLY A 10 -12.98 -2.32 -20.41
N ALA A 11 -12.23 -2.43 -19.28
CA ALA A 11 -11.05 -1.61 -19.07
C ALA A 11 -10.07 -1.75 -20.23
N ILE A 12 -9.59 -0.62 -20.75
CA ILE A 12 -8.70 -0.58 -21.92
C ILE A 12 -7.26 -0.72 -21.45
N VAL A 13 -6.55 -1.70 -22.01
CA VAL A 13 -5.11 -1.92 -21.74
C VAL A 13 -4.32 -0.66 -22.07
N ALA A 14 -3.33 -0.32 -21.28
CA ALA A 14 -2.45 0.86 -21.36
C ALA A 14 -3.14 2.21 -21.08
N SER A 15 -4.46 2.30 -21.04
CA SER A 15 -5.20 3.52 -20.72
C SER A 15 -5.83 3.45 -19.32
N GLN A 16 -6.30 2.27 -18.94
CA GLN A 16 -7.13 2.09 -17.74
C GLN A 16 -6.57 0.96 -16.86
N PRO A 17 -5.53 1.23 -16.06
CA PRO A 17 -5.04 0.26 -15.08
C PRO A 17 -6.19 -0.24 -14.20
N PHE A 18 -6.31 -1.57 -14.06
CA PHE A 18 -7.43 -2.19 -13.41
C PHE A 18 -7.01 -3.13 -12.28
N GLY A 19 -7.68 -3.05 -11.15
CA GLY A 19 -7.46 -3.92 -10.01
C GLY A 19 -8.23 -3.45 -8.78
N GLY A 20 -8.50 -4.39 -7.89
CA GLY A 20 -9.22 -4.13 -6.64
C GLY A 20 -8.34 -3.58 -5.54
N GLU A 21 -9.00 -3.13 -4.48
CA GLU A 21 -8.43 -2.63 -3.23
C GLU A 21 -9.18 -3.27 -2.05
N GLY A 22 -8.57 -3.35 -0.90
CA GLY A 22 -9.19 -3.88 0.31
C GLY A 22 -9.27 -5.40 0.31
N LEU A 23 -10.46 -5.96 0.18
CA LEU A 23 -10.70 -7.41 0.08
C LEU A 23 -10.51 -7.95 -1.35
N SER A 24 -10.51 -7.07 -2.35
CA SER A 24 -10.42 -7.47 -3.76
C SER A 24 -8.99 -7.49 -4.29
N GLY A 25 -8.02 -7.06 -3.52
CA GLY A 25 -6.62 -7.09 -3.91
C GLY A 25 -5.73 -6.15 -3.11
N THR A 26 -4.42 -6.31 -3.29
CA THR A 26 -3.39 -5.52 -2.60
C THR A 26 -2.64 -4.56 -3.54
N GLY A 27 -3.01 -4.51 -4.83
CA GLY A 27 -2.27 -3.80 -5.88
C GLY A 27 -1.01 -4.57 -6.34
N PRO A 28 -0.25 -4.03 -7.29
CA PRO A 28 -0.60 -2.91 -8.14
C PRO A 28 -1.70 -3.25 -9.15
N LYS A 29 -2.24 -2.24 -9.83
CA LYS A 29 -3.26 -2.46 -10.86
C LYS A 29 -2.64 -3.06 -12.13
N ALA A 30 -3.29 -4.10 -12.67
CA ALA A 30 -2.89 -4.71 -13.94
C ALA A 30 -2.90 -3.66 -15.07
N GLY A 31 -1.88 -3.69 -15.92
CA GLY A 31 -1.69 -2.69 -16.99
C GLY A 31 -1.21 -1.32 -16.50
N GLY A 32 -0.97 -1.16 -15.19
CA GLY A 32 -0.39 0.05 -14.61
C GLY A 32 1.14 0.05 -14.61
N PRO A 33 1.74 1.22 -14.32
CA PRO A 33 3.20 1.40 -14.42
C PRO A 33 3.99 0.58 -13.39
N ASP A 34 3.39 0.27 -12.25
CA ASP A 34 4.05 -0.50 -11.18
C ASP A 34 3.78 -2.03 -11.30
N TYR A 35 3.00 -2.48 -12.30
CA TYR A 35 2.61 -3.89 -12.42
C TYR A 35 3.77 -4.80 -12.85
N VAL A 36 4.59 -4.35 -13.80
CA VAL A 36 5.69 -5.15 -14.36
C VAL A 36 6.77 -5.41 -13.32
N SER A 37 6.99 -4.47 -12.39
CA SER A 37 7.96 -4.63 -11.30
C SER A 37 7.67 -5.85 -10.40
N ARG A 38 6.42 -6.33 -10.36
CA ARG A 38 6.04 -7.55 -9.62
C ARG A 38 6.72 -8.81 -10.13
N PHE A 39 7.15 -8.83 -11.37
CA PHE A 39 7.84 -9.97 -12.02
C PHE A 39 9.35 -9.82 -12.01
N ALA A 40 9.88 -8.68 -11.58
CA ALA A 40 11.31 -8.48 -11.40
C ALA A 40 11.81 -9.17 -10.11
N ALA A 41 13.08 -9.57 -10.11
CA ALA A 41 13.74 -10.01 -8.89
C ALA A 41 13.73 -8.86 -7.87
N ARG A 42 13.30 -9.17 -6.65
CA ARG A 42 13.29 -8.19 -5.56
C ARG A 42 14.68 -7.98 -4.99
N SER A 43 14.96 -6.77 -4.54
CA SER A 43 16.17 -6.48 -3.82
C SER A 43 16.13 -7.18 -2.46
N THR A 44 17.18 -7.94 -2.18
CA THR A 44 17.36 -8.53 -0.85
C THR A 44 17.56 -7.43 0.17
N PRO A 45 16.90 -7.48 1.33
CA PRO A 45 17.17 -6.55 2.41
C PRO A 45 18.63 -6.59 2.84
N PRO A 46 19.17 -5.49 3.39
CA PRO A 46 20.48 -5.52 4.04
C PRO A 46 20.54 -6.62 5.12
N VAL A 47 21.66 -7.30 5.21
CA VAL A 47 21.88 -8.28 6.27
C VAL A 47 22.25 -7.53 7.54
N PHE A 48 21.34 -7.55 8.51
CA PHE A 48 21.63 -7.06 9.85
C PHE A 48 22.20 -8.23 10.66
N GLY A 49 23.38 -8.04 11.26
CA GLY A 49 24.05 -9.08 12.05
C GLY A 49 23.13 -9.60 13.17
N ALA A 50 23.15 -10.89 13.39
CA ALA A 50 22.37 -11.56 14.46
C ALA A 50 22.77 -11.16 15.88
N THR A 51 23.68 -10.22 16.05
CA THR A 51 24.30 -9.82 17.32
C THR A 51 23.69 -8.58 17.97
N GLN A 52 22.49 -8.21 17.64
CA GLN A 52 21.77 -7.13 18.35
C GLN A 52 20.88 -7.72 19.47
N SER A 53 21.52 -8.43 20.39
CA SER A 53 20.90 -9.01 21.60
C SER A 53 20.64 -7.98 22.71
N GLY A 54 20.48 -6.71 22.42
CA GLY A 54 20.31 -5.68 23.44
C GLY A 54 18.91 -5.07 23.47
N ASP A 55 18.37 -4.72 22.31
CA ASP A 55 17.05 -4.07 22.20
C ASP A 55 15.95 -5.01 21.66
N GLY A 56 16.32 -6.18 21.13
CA GLY A 56 15.39 -7.11 20.51
C GLY A 56 14.50 -7.89 21.48
N ASP A 57 14.86 -7.95 22.76
CA ASP A 57 14.12 -8.69 23.78
C ASP A 57 13.07 -7.85 24.54
N ALA A 58 13.12 -6.52 24.42
CA ALA A 58 12.13 -5.66 25.02
C ALA A 58 10.77 -5.85 24.33
N ALA A 59 9.73 -6.02 25.14
CA ALA A 59 8.37 -6.09 24.59
C ALA A 59 7.95 -4.74 24.02
N VAL A 60 7.29 -4.78 22.85
CA VAL A 60 6.68 -3.57 22.28
C VAL A 60 5.58 -3.07 23.22
N ASP A 61 5.57 -1.78 23.54
CA ASP A 61 4.45 -1.17 24.24
C ASP A 61 3.22 -1.13 23.30
N TYR A 62 2.41 -2.17 23.40
CA TYR A 62 1.24 -2.39 22.57
C TYR A 62 0.23 -1.25 22.70
N GLU A 63 -0.03 -0.75 23.91
CA GLU A 63 -1.03 0.30 24.11
C GLU A 63 -0.59 1.65 23.54
N SER A 64 0.71 1.98 23.65
CA SER A 64 1.27 3.17 23.00
C SER A 64 1.21 3.05 21.49
N LEU A 65 1.61 1.90 20.94
CA LEU A 65 1.53 1.63 19.49
C LEU A 65 0.10 1.73 19.00
N ARG A 66 -0.85 1.11 19.69
CA ARG A 66 -2.27 1.14 19.35
C ARG A 66 -2.85 2.55 19.34
N ARG A 67 -2.52 3.38 20.33
CA ARG A 67 -2.95 4.78 20.38
C ARG A 67 -2.39 5.59 19.22
N ARG A 68 -1.10 5.44 18.89
CA ARG A 68 -0.47 6.12 17.75
C ARG A 68 -1.17 5.76 16.44
N LEU A 69 -1.47 4.49 16.23
CA LEU A 69 -2.14 3.99 15.04
C LEU A 69 -3.61 4.42 14.98
N ALA A 70 -4.32 4.43 16.11
CA ALA A 70 -5.71 4.88 16.17
C ALA A 70 -5.86 6.37 15.83
N GLY A 71 -4.88 7.18 16.21
CA GLY A 71 -4.82 8.62 15.88
C GLY A 71 -4.30 8.93 14.48
N TRP A 72 -3.95 7.91 13.68
CA TRP A 72 -3.45 8.14 12.33
C TRP A 72 -4.55 8.69 11.42
N PRO A 73 -4.30 9.76 10.67
CA PRO A 73 -5.32 10.32 9.78
C PRO A 73 -5.74 9.32 8.70
N ASN A 74 -7.03 9.27 8.43
CA ASN A 74 -7.57 8.49 7.33
C ASN A 74 -7.01 9.02 5.99
N ALA A 75 -6.95 8.14 5.01
CA ALA A 75 -6.39 8.29 3.67
C ALA A 75 -5.94 9.70 3.29
N GLY A 76 -4.63 9.86 3.09
CA GLY A 76 -4.05 11.13 2.65
C GLY A 76 -4.54 11.56 1.26
N MET A 77 -4.26 12.82 0.91
CA MET A 77 -4.44 13.30 -0.46
C MET A 77 -3.48 12.56 -1.40
N PRO A 78 -3.85 12.41 -2.69
CA PRO A 78 -2.93 11.85 -3.69
C PRO A 78 -1.60 12.61 -3.70
N THR A 79 -0.50 11.89 -3.65
CA THR A 79 0.85 12.45 -3.70
C THR A 79 1.37 12.60 -5.13
N ARG A 80 0.80 11.82 -6.05
CA ARG A 80 1.17 11.80 -7.45
C ARG A 80 -0.02 11.42 -8.31
N SER A 81 -0.10 12.00 -9.52
CA SER A 81 -1.00 11.54 -10.56
C SER A 81 -0.23 11.31 -11.87
N THR A 82 -0.67 10.35 -12.64
CA THR A 82 -0.16 10.04 -13.98
C THR A 82 -1.34 10.02 -14.94
N GLU A 83 -1.24 10.77 -16.01
CA GLU A 83 -2.24 10.77 -17.08
C GLU A 83 -1.89 9.70 -18.11
N PHE A 84 -2.90 8.99 -18.58
CA PHE A 84 -2.77 7.95 -19.60
C PHE A 84 -3.47 8.36 -20.87
N PRO A 85 -3.03 7.84 -22.02
CA PRO A 85 -3.71 8.10 -23.30
C PRO A 85 -5.14 7.52 -23.25
N GLY A 86 -6.01 8.13 -24.02
CA GLY A 86 -7.39 7.70 -24.20
C GLY A 86 -7.97 8.25 -25.49
N PRO A 87 -9.17 7.82 -25.89
CA PRO A 87 -9.87 8.42 -27.01
C PRO A 87 -10.22 9.89 -26.72
N THR A 88 -10.50 10.64 -27.77
CA THR A 88 -10.92 12.04 -27.65
C THR A 88 -12.10 12.18 -26.71
N GLY A 89 -12.00 13.06 -25.73
CA GLY A 89 -13.03 13.30 -24.72
C GLY A 89 -13.00 12.32 -23.54
N GLU A 90 -12.01 11.44 -23.46
CA GLU A 90 -11.80 10.60 -22.28
C GLU A 90 -10.51 11.02 -21.54
N SER A 91 -10.62 11.21 -20.23
CA SER A 91 -9.50 11.46 -19.33
C SER A 91 -9.26 10.25 -18.46
N ASN A 92 -8.04 9.73 -18.47
CA ASN A 92 -7.61 8.59 -17.66
C ASN A 92 -6.47 9.03 -16.74
N ARG A 93 -6.69 8.97 -15.43
CA ARG A 93 -5.71 9.36 -14.42
C ARG A 93 -5.52 8.28 -13.37
N LEU A 94 -4.27 7.94 -13.11
CA LEU A 94 -3.89 7.08 -12.01
C LEU A 94 -3.33 7.94 -10.87
N TYR A 95 -3.97 7.84 -9.72
CA TYR A 95 -3.55 8.52 -8.50
C TYR A 95 -2.82 7.55 -7.58
N HIS A 96 -1.69 8.00 -7.03
CA HIS A 96 -1.01 7.32 -5.94
C HIS A 96 -1.43 7.99 -4.62
N VAL A 97 -2.05 7.20 -3.76
CA VAL A 97 -2.58 7.64 -2.46
C VAL A 97 -1.83 6.90 -1.36
N PRO A 98 -1.22 7.60 -0.40
CA PRO A 98 -0.51 6.94 0.69
C PRO A 98 -1.39 5.90 1.41
N ARG A 99 -0.82 4.73 1.67
CA ARG A 99 -1.45 3.74 2.55
C ARG A 99 -1.40 4.21 4.00
N PRO A 100 -2.21 3.63 4.90
CA PRO A 100 -1.92 3.70 6.32
C PRO A 100 -0.48 3.27 6.60
N PRO A 101 0.13 3.67 7.73
CA PRO A 101 1.53 3.43 7.99
C PRO A 101 1.87 1.93 7.94
N LEU A 102 3.03 1.62 7.37
CA LEU A 102 3.61 0.29 7.45
C LEU A 102 4.27 0.13 8.82
N LEU A 103 4.04 -1.02 9.45
CA LEU A 103 4.62 -1.34 10.74
C LEU A 103 5.99 -2.00 10.53
N CYS A 104 7.06 -1.34 10.99
CA CYS A 104 8.44 -1.79 10.85
C CYS A 104 8.87 -2.55 12.11
N LEU A 105 8.99 -3.88 12.01
CA LEU A 105 9.27 -4.76 13.14
C LEU A 105 10.74 -5.18 13.25
N GLY A 106 11.56 -4.93 12.25
CA GLY A 106 12.98 -5.28 12.25
C GLY A 106 13.29 -6.65 11.61
N PRO A 107 14.29 -7.40 12.11
CA PRO A 107 14.64 -7.67 13.53
C PRO A 107 15.50 -6.59 14.15
N GLY A 108 15.17 -6.20 15.37
CA GLY A 108 15.88 -5.18 16.12
C GLY A 108 15.66 -3.76 15.65
N ALA A 109 16.17 -2.78 16.41
CA ALA A 109 15.92 -1.37 16.19
C ALA A 109 16.56 -0.85 14.90
N GLU A 110 17.77 -1.30 14.57
CA GLU A 110 18.50 -0.86 13.38
C GLU A 110 17.77 -1.26 12.09
N ALA A 111 17.34 -2.53 12.00
CA ALA A 111 16.58 -3.01 10.85
C ALA A 111 15.21 -2.34 10.74
N ALA A 112 14.51 -2.14 11.84
CA ALA A 112 13.22 -1.45 11.87
C ALA A 112 13.34 0.01 11.41
N GLU A 113 14.43 0.68 11.78
CA GLU A 113 14.70 2.05 11.36
C GLU A 113 15.09 2.13 9.88
N GLU A 114 15.84 1.14 9.36
CA GLU A 114 16.11 1.04 7.93
C GLU A 114 14.84 0.78 7.14
N GLN A 115 13.95 -0.10 7.61
CA GLN A 115 12.63 -0.32 7.02
C GLN A 115 11.85 0.99 6.93
N ARG A 116 11.83 1.79 8.01
CA ARG A 116 11.17 3.10 8.02
C ARG A 116 11.75 4.01 6.96
N ARG A 117 13.09 4.14 6.89
CA ARG A 117 13.76 5.00 5.89
C ARG A 117 13.40 4.62 4.45
N GLN A 118 13.39 3.31 4.16
CA GLN A 118 13.02 2.83 2.82
C GLN A 118 11.56 3.15 2.47
N VAL A 119 10.64 2.97 3.41
CA VAL A 119 9.22 3.29 3.19
C VAL A 119 9.01 4.79 2.96
N GLU A 120 9.65 5.63 3.75
CA GLU A 120 9.55 7.09 3.63
C GLU A 120 10.17 7.60 2.32
N ALA A 121 11.28 7.01 1.87
CA ALA A 121 11.89 7.31 0.57
C ALA A 121 10.95 6.99 -0.62
N LEU A 122 10.01 6.06 -0.44
CA LEU A 122 8.97 5.72 -1.42
C LEU A 122 7.72 6.62 -1.31
N GLY A 123 7.73 7.60 -0.42
CA GLY A 123 6.59 8.49 -0.15
C GLY A 123 5.50 7.86 0.71
N GLY A 124 5.80 6.76 1.39
CA GLY A 124 4.90 6.10 2.34
C GLY A 124 5.08 6.61 3.77
N ALA A 125 4.18 6.14 4.64
CA ALA A 125 4.26 6.35 6.08
C ALA A 125 4.70 5.07 6.79
N ALA A 126 5.49 5.19 7.85
CA ALA A 126 5.97 4.06 8.61
C ALA A 126 5.99 4.34 10.12
N ILE A 127 5.79 3.29 10.90
CA ILE A 127 5.92 3.33 12.36
C ILE A 127 6.88 2.21 12.78
N VAL A 128 7.95 2.60 13.46
CA VAL A 128 8.87 1.65 14.08
C VAL A 128 8.23 1.08 15.34
N ALA A 129 8.23 -0.24 15.43
CA ALA A 129 7.85 -1.01 16.60
C ALA A 129 8.88 -2.13 16.81
N ALA A 130 10.14 -1.69 17.00
CA ALA A 130 11.24 -2.59 17.29
C ALA A 130 11.03 -3.25 18.67
N GLY A 131 11.27 -4.57 18.72
CA GLY A 131 11.08 -5.34 19.94
C GLY A 131 10.22 -6.58 19.72
N LYS A 132 9.96 -7.31 20.79
CA LYS A 132 9.13 -8.51 20.73
C LYS A 132 7.65 -8.15 20.66
N LEU A 133 7.05 -8.34 19.48
CA LEU A 133 5.61 -8.23 19.28
C LEU A 133 5.01 -9.64 19.11
N GLU A 134 4.05 -9.99 19.96
CA GLU A 134 3.32 -11.24 19.78
C GLU A 134 2.48 -11.18 18.50
N PRO A 135 2.54 -12.21 17.64
CA PRO A 135 1.83 -12.19 16.34
C PRO A 135 0.34 -11.87 16.46
N GLY A 136 -0.33 -12.36 17.50
CA GLY A 136 -1.76 -12.10 17.75
C GLY A 136 -2.11 -10.61 17.90
N ALA A 137 -1.16 -9.79 18.34
CA ALA A 137 -1.35 -8.35 18.43
C ALA A 137 -1.70 -7.71 17.08
N LEU A 138 -1.16 -8.25 15.98
CA LEU A 138 -1.45 -7.75 14.62
C LEU A 138 -2.91 -7.93 14.23
N GLU A 139 -3.66 -8.83 14.84
CA GLU A 139 -5.06 -9.08 14.50
C GLU A 139 -5.95 -7.88 14.82
N THR A 140 -5.58 -7.08 15.81
CA THR A 140 -6.42 -6.01 16.37
C THR A 140 -5.83 -4.61 16.26
N LEU A 141 -4.55 -4.45 15.85
CA LEU A 141 -3.96 -3.12 15.66
C LEU A 141 -4.74 -2.33 14.59
N PRO A 142 -5.23 -1.12 14.88
CA PRO A 142 -5.97 -0.31 13.91
C PRO A 142 -5.03 0.31 12.86
N ASN A 143 -5.56 0.73 11.73
CA ASN A 143 -4.96 1.64 10.76
C ASN A 143 -3.51 1.30 10.35
N ILE A 144 -3.18 0.03 10.12
CA ILE A 144 -1.91 -0.38 9.53
C ILE A 144 -2.08 -0.68 8.04
N GLY A 145 -1.09 -0.33 7.22
CA GLY A 145 -1.07 -0.60 5.78
C GLY A 145 -0.40 -1.92 5.40
N GLY A 146 0.30 -2.54 6.33
CA GLY A 146 1.07 -3.77 6.18
C GLY A 146 2.17 -3.86 7.23
N VAL A 147 2.98 -4.91 7.14
CA VAL A 147 4.07 -5.18 8.11
C VAL A 147 5.35 -5.50 7.36
N LEU A 148 6.49 -4.93 7.78
CA LEU A 148 7.82 -5.30 7.33
C LEU A 148 8.50 -6.19 8.38
N TRP A 149 9.06 -7.30 7.92
CA TRP A 149 9.83 -8.22 8.74
C TRP A 149 10.96 -8.85 7.92
N TRP A 150 12.21 -8.61 8.31
CA TRP A 150 13.41 -9.14 7.63
C TRP A 150 14.16 -10.19 8.46
N GLY A 151 13.51 -10.68 9.52
CA GLY A 151 14.09 -11.65 10.44
C GLY A 151 13.71 -13.10 10.12
N ASP A 152 13.70 -13.93 11.16
CA ASP A 152 13.43 -15.36 11.07
C ASP A 152 12.10 -15.65 10.36
N THR A 153 12.12 -16.64 9.46
CA THR A 153 10.96 -17.02 8.65
C THR A 153 9.86 -17.70 9.47
N GLY A 154 10.19 -18.34 10.60
CA GLY A 154 9.19 -18.95 11.50
C GLY A 154 8.36 -17.88 12.19
N ILE A 155 9.00 -16.83 12.70
CA ILE A 155 8.35 -15.65 13.26
C ILE A 155 7.52 -14.95 12.19
N GLY A 156 8.09 -14.75 10.99
CA GLY A 156 7.39 -14.17 9.84
C GLY A 156 6.11 -14.92 9.47
N ARG A 157 6.12 -16.25 9.51
CA ARG A 157 4.91 -17.07 9.30
C ARG A 157 3.87 -16.83 10.39
N GLY A 158 4.28 -16.58 11.65
CA GLY A 158 3.39 -16.16 12.72
C GLY A 158 2.67 -14.86 12.40
N PHE A 159 3.41 -13.84 11.94
CA PHE A 159 2.84 -12.57 11.52
C PHE A 159 1.91 -12.71 10.31
N ALA A 160 2.30 -13.49 9.30
CA ALA A 160 1.45 -13.74 8.13
C ALA A 160 0.10 -14.37 8.52
N ARG A 161 0.11 -15.37 9.43
CA ARG A 161 -1.12 -16.00 9.93
C ARG A 161 -1.99 -15.01 10.71
N ALA A 162 -1.40 -14.15 11.52
CA ALA A 162 -2.15 -13.14 12.28
C ALA A 162 -2.77 -12.10 11.32
N LEU A 163 -2.02 -11.63 10.31
CA LEU A 163 -2.55 -10.74 9.28
C LEU A 163 -3.70 -11.38 8.49
N ALA A 164 -3.62 -12.69 8.21
CA ALA A 164 -4.68 -13.41 7.50
C ALA A 164 -5.98 -13.58 8.34
N ARG A 165 -5.89 -13.51 9.67
CA ARG A 165 -7.07 -13.56 10.56
C ARG A 165 -7.74 -12.21 10.78
N ARG A 166 -7.12 -11.11 10.31
CA ARG A 166 -7.71 -9.78 10.45
C ARG A 166 -9.05 -9.69 9.74
N GLN A 167 -9.95 -8.93 10.32
CA GLN A 167 -11.12 -8.44 9.60
C GLN A 167 -10.75 -7.20 8.79
N GLY A 168 -11.36 -7.02 7.62
CA GLY A 168 -11.13 -5.85 6.77
C GLY A 168 -10.11 -6.10 5.64
N PRO A 169 -9.37 -5.08 5.21
CA PRO A 169 -8.47 -5.16 4.06
C PRO A 169 -7.38 -6.23 4.20
N ILE A 170 -7.01 -6.85 3.07
CA ILE A 170 -5.86 -7.75 2.99
C ILE A 170 -4.59 -6.92 3.17
N LEU A 171 -3.79 -7.25 4.17
CA LEU A 171 -2.55 -6.56 4.49
C LEU A 171 -1.33 -7.43 4.15
N PRO A 172 -0.31 -6.88 3.48
CA PRO A 172 0.90 -7.63 3.15
C PRO A 172 1.82 -7.79 4.35
N LEU A 173 2.48 -8.96 4.44
CA LEU A 173 3.76 -9.10 5.12
C LEU A 173 4.86 -8.92 4.07
N ILE A 174 5.76 -7.97 4.28
CA ILE A 174 6.84 -7.61 3.36
C ILE A 174 8.14 -8.12 3.96
N THR A 175 8.73 -9.11 3.30
CA THR A 175 9.97 -9.77 3.75
C THR A 175 11.20 -9.36 2.95
N ASP A 176 11.00 -8.63 1.87
CA ASP A 176 12.02 -8.04 1.02
C ASP A 176 12.07 -6.53 1.20
N SER A 177 12.97 -5.84 0.49
CA SER A 177 12.94 -4.38 0.42
C SER A 177 11.56 -3.92 -0.11
N PRO A 178 10.93 -2.94 0.54
CA PRO A 178 9.65 -2.42 0.08
C PRO A 178 9.80 -1.71 -1.27
N ASP A 179 8.73 -1.68 -2.03
CA ASP A 179 8.61 -0.90 -3.24
C ASP A 179 7.41 0.07 -3.15
N ARG A 180 7.19 0.86 -4.21
CA ARG A 180 6.14 1.89 -4.22
C ARG A 180 4.75 1.35 -3.96
N ILE A 181 4.45 0.14 -4.41
CA ILE A 181 3.14 -0.48 -4.25
C ILE A 181 2.82 -0.83 -2.79
N HIS A 182 3.85 -1.00 -1.96
CA HIS A 182 3.68 -1.24 -0.53
C HIS A 182 3.37 0.07 0.22
N ALA A 183 3.90 1.19 -0.27
CA ALA A 183 3.73 2.51 0.35
C ALA A 183 2.45 3.23 -0.09
N ASN A 184 1.94 2.93 -1.30
CA ASN A 184 0.82 3.66 -1.89
C ASN A 184 -0.25 2.72 -2.47
N TYR A 185 -1.49 3.20 -2.49
CA TYR A 185 -2.57 2.66 -3.30
C TYR A 185 -2.55 3.29 -4.70
N GLU A 186 -2.88 2.51 -5.70
CA GLU A 186 -3.17 3.00 -7.04
C GLU A 186 -4.69 3.13 -7.21
N ARG A 187 -5.17 4.34 -7.51
CA ARG A 187 -6.59 4.63 -7.77
C ARG A 187 -6.74 5.25 -9.15
N HIS A 188 -7.35 4.50 -10.04
CA HIS A 188 -7.61 4.96 -11.41
C HIS A 188 -8.98 5.63 -11.50
N VAL A 189 -9.02 6.80 -12.13
CA VAL A 189 -10.23 7.56 -12.47
C VAL A 189 -10.29 7.75 -13.97
N CYS A 190 -11.36 7.26 -14.58
CA CYS A 190 -11.70 7.51 -15.97
C CYS A 190 -12.92 8.43 -16.01
N VAL A 191 -12.81 9.53 -16.74
CA VAL A 191 -13.92 10.45 -17.00
C VAL A 191 -14.15 10.51 -18.50
N ASP A 192 -15.34 10.08 -18.93
CA ASP A 192 -15.77 10.19 -20.31
C ASP A 192 -16.62 11.47 -20.46
N THR A 193 -16.11 12.43 -21.23
CA THR A 193 -16.78 13.67 -21.55
C THR A 193 -17.38 13.64 -22.94
N THR A 194 -17.18 12.55 -23.71
CA THR A 194 -17.78 12.43 -25.03
C THR A 194 -19.26 12.23 -24.93
N ALA A 195 -19.97 12.94 -25.78
CA ALA A 195 -21.40 12.76 -25.97
C ALA A 195 -21.67 11.50 -26.82
N SER A 196 -21.16 10.32 -26.44
CA SER A 196 -21.60 9.09 -27.08
C SER A 196 -23.06 8.82 -26.70
N GLY A 197 -23.98 9.47 -27.41
CA GLY A 197 -25.40 9.42 -27.13
C GLY A 197 -25.94 10.56 -26.28
N GLY A 198 -25.26 11.73 -26.25
CA GLY A 198 -25.95 12.96 -25.85
C GLY A 198 -25.74 13.47 -24.44
N ASN A 199 -24.53 13.56 -23.94
CA ASN A 199 -24.31 14.40 -22.77
C ASN A 199 -24.02 15.88 -23.16
N ALA A 200 -24.89 16.42 -24.04
CA ALA A 200 -24.85 17.83 -24.42
C ALA A 200 -24.95 18.79 -23.23
N GLN A 201 -25.56 18.35 -22.12
CA GLN A 201 -25.65 19.12 -20.89
C GLN A 201 -24.30 19.27 -20.20
N LEU A 202 -23.46 18.25 -20.20
CA LEU A 202 -22.13 18.34 -19.62
C LEU A 202 -21.22 19.26 -20.43
N LEU A 203 -21.30 19.20 -21.77
CA LEU A 203 -20.56 20.09 -22.66
C LEU A 203 -21.01 21.55 -22.52
N ALA A 204 -22.30 21.81 -22.32
CA ALA A 204 -22.84 23.15 -22.08
C ALA A 204 -22.47 23.73 -20.70
N SER A 205 -22.11 22.89 -19.72
CA SER A 205 -21.70 23.36 -18.37
C SER A 205 -20.22 23.72 -18.27
N VAL A 206 -19.42 23.47 -19.30
CA VAL A 206 -17.97 23.70 -19.33
C VAL A 206 -17.59 24.85 -20.29
N SER A 207 -18.55 25.39 -21.01
CA SER A 207 -18.44 26.63 -21.81
C SER A 207 -18.95 27.85 -20.99
#